data_e7d8ec6dbf5ff8b4bbbff8b28f5e7b5e
#
_entry.id   e7d8ec6dbf5ff8b4bbbff8b28f5e7b5e
#
_cell.length_a   1.000
_cell.length_b   1.000
_cell.length_c   1.000
_cell.angle_alpha   90.00
_cell.angle_beta   90.00
_cell.angle_gamma   90.00
#
_symmetry.space_group_name_H-M   'P 1'
#
loop_
_entity.id
_entity.type
_entity.pdbx_description
1 polymer ?
#
loop_
_entity_poly.entity_id
_entity_poly.type
_entity_poly.pdbx_seq_one_letter_code
_entity_poly.pdbx_strand_id
1 'polypeptide(L)'
;MEKAKVYYSDLRTSPTSNLLDKMERLLKRAGIEQLPLKDSFAAIKIHFGEPGNLAYLRPNYAARMATLLRSLGAKPFLTDCNTLYSGRRANAVDHLQSAMENGFNPISAQCQVIIGDGLKGTDYREIPLNGEYCPAPKIGTAIADADIVISMNHFKGHEQAGFGGALKNLGMGCASVGGKLELHYASQPKIDVENCIGCNICVKHCAHDAVHLNTSRKAEIDYTKCVGCGQCVALCQHDGAVMGAEDTSERLNYKIAEYALAVVMGKPHFHISFIMNVSPECDCWNHNDAAIVPDLGILASADPVALDKACADMVIQAPILHGNNCLATAHEHDDLCGCDKFHLMHPDTDWLAGLRHAEKIGLGTMKYELVKI
;
A
#
# COMPACT_ATOMS: atom_id res chain seq x y z
N MET A 1 -20.86 -12.89 -11.73
CA MET A 1 -19.76 -13.48 -10.94
C MET A 1 -20.30 -13.85 -9.57
N GLU A 2 -19.84 -14.98 -9.02
CA GLU A 2 -20.15 -15.41 -7.67
C GLU A 2 -19.55 -14.43 -6.66
N LYS A 3 -20.16 -14.31 -5.47
CA LYS A 3 -19.62 -13.43 -4.41
C LYS A 3 -18.37 -14.08 -3.81
N ALA A 4 -17.30 -13.30 -3.68
CA ALA A 4 -16.12 -13.74 -2.93
C ALA A 4 -16.40 -13.70 -1.42
N LYS A 5 -15.81 -14.63 -0.66
CA LYS A 5 -15.91 -14.62 0.80
C LYS A 5 -14.82 -13.73 1.40
N VAL A 6 -15.21 -12.78 2.22
CA VAL A 6 -14.31 -11.98 3.04
C VAL A 6 -14.60 -12.30 4.50
N TYR A 7 -13.62 -12.82 5.18
CA TYR A 7 -13.74 -13.19 6.59
C TYR A 7 -13.31 -12.01 7.46
N TYR A 8 -14.07 -11.78 8.54
CA TYR A 8 -13.87 -10.63 9.42
C TYR A 8 -13.79 -11.07 10.89
N SER A 9 -12.83 -10.52 11.60
CA SER A 9 -12.68 -10.64 13.05
C SER A 9 -12.57 -9.27 13.70
N ASP A 10 -13.42 -8.97 14.67
CA ASP A 10 -13.31 -7.77 15.49
C ASP A 10 -12.09 -7.83 16.44
N LEU A 11 -11.82 -6.74 17.16
CA LEU A 11 -10.67 -6.60 18.05
C LEU A 11 -10.94 -6.99 19.51
N ARG A 12 -12.15 -7.50 19.82
CA ARG A 12 -12.47 -7.96 21.19
C ARG A 12 -11.66 -9.19 21.52
N THR A 13 -10.96 -9.14 22.64
CA THR A 13 -10.11 -10.23 23.14
C THR A 13 -10.53 -10.68 24.53
N SER A 14 -10.00 -11.81 24.97
CA SER A 14 -10.22 -12.36 26.31
C SER A 14 -8.91 -12.95 26.84
N PRO A 15 -8.81 -13.28 28.13
CA PRO A 15 -7.64 -13.94 28.68
C PRO A 15 -7.27 -15.27 27.99
N THR A 16 -8.24 -15.93 27.36
CA THR A 16 -8.06 -17.21 26.66
C THR A 16 -7.95 -17.07 25.14
N SER A 17 -8.06 -15.87 24.59
CA SER A 17 -7.99 -15.62 23.14
C SER A 17 -7.53 -14.20 22.87
N ASN A 18 -6.23 -14.02 22.70
CA ASN A 18 -5.64 -12.74 22.34
C ASN A 18 -5.82 -12.42 20.83
N LEU A 19 -5.38 -11.25 20.40
CA LEU A 19 -5.59 -10.79 19.02
C LEU A 19 -4.79 -11.60 18.00
N LEU A 20 -3.61 -12.11 18.35
CA LEU A 20 -2.82 -12.98 17.46
C LEU A 20 -3.48 -14.36 17.28
N ASP A 21 -4.14 -14.88 18.31
CA ASP A 21 -4.90 -16.13 18.22
C ASP A 21 -6.16 -15.94 17.36
N LYS A 22 -6.80 -14.78 17.46
CA LYS A 22 -7.92 -14.42 16.58
C LYS A 22 -7.49 -14.29 15.13
N MET A 23 -6.35 -13.63 14.87
CA MET A 23 -5.78 -13.54 13.52
C MET A 23 -5.49 -14.93 12.93
N GLU A 24 -4.85 -15.83 13.67
CA GLU A 24 -4.56 -17.18 13.20
C GLU A 24 -5.84 -17.96 12.91
N ARG A 25 -6.82 -17.88 13.79
CA ARG A 25 -8.13 -18.49 13.60
C ARG A 25 -8.85 -17.94 12.36
N LEU A 26 -8.78 -16.61 12.14
CA LEU A 26 -9.31 -15.95 10.94
C LEU A 26 -8.66 -16.52 9.67
N LEU A 27 -7.34 -16.58 9.62
CA LEU A 27 -6.58 -17.10 8.48
C LEU A 27 -6.94 -18.55 8.15
N LYS A 28 -7.02 -19.42 9.16
CA LYS A 28 -7.41 -20.82 8.99
C LYS A 28 -8.86 -20.94 8.48
N ARG A 29 -9.78 -20.20 9.03
CA ARG A 29 -11.18 -20.19 8.57
C ARG A 29 -11.33 -19.61 7.17
N ALA A 30 -10.50 -18.68 6.79
CA ALA A 30 -10.46 -18.10 5.45
C ALA A 30 -9.74 -19.00 4.42
N GLY A 31 -9.14 -20.11 4.84
CA GLY A 31 -8.62 -21.12 3.94
C GLY A 31 -7.13 -21.06 3.64
N ILE A 32 -6.31 -20.36 4.44
CA ILE A 32 -4.86 -20.28 4.22
C ILE A 32 -4.19 -21.68 4.20
N GLU A 33 -4.75 -22.65 4.95
CA GLU A 33 -4.26 -24.03 5.00
C GLU A 33 -4.50 -24.82 3.69
N GLN A 34 -5.31 -24.29 2.77
CA GLN A 34 -5.60 -24.92 1.47
C GLN A 34 -4.54 -24.56 0.42
N LEU A 35 -3.66 -23.61 0.71
CA LEU A 35 -2.55 -23.29 -0.17
C LEU A 35 -1.51 -24.41 -0.20
N PRO A 36 -0.80 -24.63 -1.33
CA PRO A 36 0.25 -25.65 -1.47
C PRO A 36 1.55 -25.22 -0.76
N LEU A 37 1.52 -25.09 0.56
CA LEU A 37 2.56 -24.48 1.38
C LEU A 37 3.80 -25.35 1.58
N LYS A 38 3.66 -26.69 1.48
CA LYS A 38 4.76 -27.60 1.77
C LYS A 38 5.95 -27.37 0.83
N ASP A 39 7.12 -27.14 1.42
CA ASP A 39 8.42 -26.88 0.76
C ASP A 39 8.48 -25.62 -0.13
N SER A 40 7.42 -24.80 -0.13
CA SER A 40 7.28 -23.60 -0.97
C SER A 40 7.93 -22.37 -0.35
N PHE A 41 8.53 -21.51 -1.16
CA PHE A 41 8.92 -20.15 -0.77
C PHE A 41 7.69 -19.26 -0.72
N ALA A 42 7.36 -18.73 0.46
CA ALA A 42 6.22 -17.85 0.68
C ALA A 42 6.67 -16.41 0.93
N ALA A 43 6.47 -15.54 -0.04
CA ALA A 43 6.73 -14.11 0.10
C ALA A 43 5.60 -13.45 0.92
N ILE A 44 5.91 -13.00 2.12
CA ILE A 44 5.02 -12.19 2.95
C ILE A 44 5.27 -10.73 2.59
N LYS A 45 4.45 -10.18 1.70
CA LYS A 45 4.54 -8.77 1.32
C LYS A 45 3.92 -7.89 2.39
N ILE A 46 4.73 -7.05 2.98
CA ILE A 46 4.35 -6.12 4.03
C ILE A 46 5.12 -4.81 3.86
N HIS A 47 4.53 -3.68 4.23
CA HIS A 47 5.21 -2.40 4.30
C HIS A 47 5.94 -2.28 5.64
N PHE A 48 7.24 -1.98 5.62
CA PHE A 48 8.05 -1.93 6.85
C PHE A 48 7.95 -0.59 7.60
N GLY A 49 7.20 0.39 7.07
CA GLY A 49 7.14 1.75 7.60
C GLY A 49 8.35 2.61 7.20
N GLU A 50 8.13 3.89 6.98
CA GLU A 50 9.21 4.88 6.88
C GLU A 50 9.57 5.33 8.30
N PRO A 51 10.87 5.51 8.66
CA PRO A 51 11.26 5.99 9.97
C PRO A 51 10.58 7.30 10.36
N GLY A 52 9.94 7.31 11.53
CA GLY A 52 9.13 8.43 12.03
C GLY A 52 7.62 8.21 11.92
N ASN A 53 7.16 7.37 10.99
CA ASN A 53 5.78 6.90 10.95
C ASN A 53 5.59 5.73 11.93
N LEU A 54 4.56 5.75 12.73
CA LEU A 54 4.25 4.71 13.71
C LEU A 54 2.89 4.02 13.48
N ALA A 55 2.19 4.34 12.39
CA ALA A 55 0.91 3.73 12.05
C ALA A 55 1.04 2.38 11.32
N TYR A 56 2.24 2.00 10.85
CA TYR A 56 2.48 0.74 10.16
C TYR A 56 2.13 -0.49 11.01
N LEU A 57 1.97 -1.64 10.38
CA LEU A 57 1.63 -2.89 11.06
C LEU A 57 2.73 -3.33 12.03
N ARG A 58 2.34 -3.73 13.23
CA ARG A 58 3.27 -4.22 14.23
C ARG A 58 3.96 -5.51 13.79
N PRO A 59 5.29 -5.67 14.02
CA PRO A 59 6.03 -6.88 13.66
C PRO A 59 5.47 -8.18 14.27
N ASN A 60 4.75 -8.09 15.38
CA ASN A 60 4.07 -9.22 16.01
C ASN A 60 3.09 -9.96 15.09
N TYR A 61 2.38 -9.23 14.22
CA TYR A 61 1.48 -9.82 13.24
C TYR A 61 2.27 -10.58 12.16
N ALA A 62 3.39 -10.00 11.69
CA ALA A 62 4.27 -10.66 10.74
C ALA A 62 4.92 -11.91 11.33
N ALA A 63 5.35 -11.86 12.58
CA ALA A 63 5.90 -13.01 13.31
C ALA A 63 4.88 -14.16 13.41
N ARG A 64 3.62 -13.88 13.76
CA ARG A 64 2.56 -14.88 13.82
C ARG A 64 2.26 -15.48 12.44
N MET A 65 2.20 -14.65 11.39
CA MET A 65 2.02 -15.13 10.01
C MET A 65 3.16 -16.05 9.59
N ALA A 66 4.41 -15.62 9.78
CA ALA A 66 5.58 -16.43 9.43
C ALA A 66 5.62 -17.76 10.20
N THR A 67 5.27 -17.75 11.49
CA THR A 67 5.20 -18.96 12.32
C THR A 67 4.11 -19.91 11.82
N LEU A 68 2.93 -19.41 11.49
CA LEU A 68 1.84 -20.22 10.92
C LEU A 68 2.28 -20.86 9.59
N LEU A 69 2.81 -20.07 8.64
CA LEU A 69 3.23 -20.58 7.35
C LEU A 69 4.35 -21.63 7.49
N ARG A 70 5.29 -21.44 8.40
CA ARG A 70 6.35 -22.41 8.69
C ARG A 70 5.78 -23.71 9.29
N SER A 71 4.79 -23.62 10.17
CA SER A 71 4.12 -24.79 10.74
C SER A 71 3.35 -25.61 9.69
N LEU A 72 2.97 -24.96 8.58
CA LEU A 72 2.33 -25.58 7.42
C LEU A 72 3.35 -26.05 6.36
N GLY A 73 4.64 -25.95 6.65
CA GLY A 73 5.73 -26.48 5.83
C GLY A 73 6.32 -25.50 4.80
N ALA A 74 5.92 -24.24 4.80
CA ALA A 74 6.49 -23.23 3.91
C ALA A 74 7.84 -22.70 4.41
N LYS A 75 8.56 -22.03 3.51
CA LYS A 75 9.77 -21.24 3.76
C LYS A 75 9.43 -19.74 3.64
N PRO A 76 8.82 -19.13 4.68
CA PRO A 76 8.39 -17.74 4.60
C PRO A 76 9.55 -16.76 4.70
N PHE A 77 9.42 -15.63 4.03
CA PHE A 77 10.26 -14.45 4.19
C PHE A 77 9.42 -13.17 4.09
N LEU A 78 9.80 -12.13 4.84
CA LEU A 78 9.19 -10.80 4.74
C LEU A 78 9.84 -10.04 3.60
N THR A 79 9.05 -9.30 2.84
CA THR A 79 9.57 -8.57 1.67
C THR A 79 8.80 -7.27 1.41
N ASP A 80 9.53 -6.31 0.87
CA ASP A 80 9.08 -5.08 0.22
C ASP A 80 10.07 -4.74 -0.89
N CYS A 81 9.73 -3.83 -1.81
CA CYS A 81 10.66 -3.29 -2.80
C CYS A 81 11.05 -1.86 -2.47
N ASN A 82 12.24 -1.44 -2.93
CA ASN A 82 12.77 -0.11 -2.71
C ASN A 82 11.85 0.98 -3.24
N THR A 83 11.96 2.19 -2.68
CA THR A 83 11.15 3.34 -3.06
C THR A 83 11.79 4.16 -4.16
N LEU A 84 10.97 4.91 -4.90
CA LEU A 84 11.40 5.81 -5.96
C LEU A 84 11.78 7.20 -5.42
N TYR A 85 11.15 7.61 -4.32
CA TYR A 85 11.33 8.92 -3.69
C TYR A 85 12.46 8.90 -2.66
N SER A 86 12.92 10.10 -2.28
CA SER A 86 13.91 10.28 -1.22
C SER A 86 13.35 9.81 0.13
N GLY A 87 14.11 8.99 0.83
CA GLY A 87 13.75 8.38 2.10
C GLY A 87 14.75 7.30 2.46
N ARG A 88 14.51 6.62 3.57
CA ARG A 88 15.42 5.58 4.05
C ARG A 88 15.12 4.19 3.47
N ARG A 89 14.31 4.12 2.42
CA ARG A 89 13.97 2.87 1.73
C ARG A 89 14.31 2.91 0.23
N ALA A 90 15.17 3.87 -0.20
CA ALA A 90 15.56 4.03 -1.61
C ALA A 90 16.58 3.00 -2.11
N ASN A 91 17.22 2.25 -1.22
CA ASN A 91 18.14 1.15 -1.52
C ASN A 91 18.04 0.07 -0.44
N ALA A 92 18.49 -1.15 -0.75
CA ALA A 92 18.29 -2.28 0.16
C ALA A 92 19.04 -2.14 1.50
N VAL A 93 20.17 -1.44 1.57
CA VAL A 93 20.92 -1.29 2.83
C VAL A 93 20.13 -0.42 3.81
N ASP A 94 19.71 0.75 3.37
CA ASP A 94 18.93 1.68 4.20
C ASP A 94 17.52 1.13 4.45
N HIS A 95 16.94 0.41 3.48
CA HIS A 95 15.64 -0.22 3.61
C HIS A 95 15.63 -1.32 4.68
N LEU A 96 16.66 -2.18 4.70
CA LEU A 96 16.82 -3.20 5.74
C LEU A 96 17.08 -2.55 7.11
N GLN A 97 17.86 -1.45 7.15
CA GLN A 97 18.08 -0.71 8.38
C GLN A 97 16.77 -0.12 8.91
N SER A 98 15.94 0.48 8.03
CA SER A 98 14.61 0.99 8.39
C SER A 98 13.69 -0.11 8.89
N ALA A 99 13.67 -1.26 8.20
CA ALA A 99 12.91 -2.43 8.63
C ALA A 99 13.34 -2.91 10.02
N MET A 100 14.65 -2.96 10.29
CA MET A 100 15.19 -3.37 11.57
C MET A 100 14.81 -2.40 12.70
N GLU A 101 14.92 -1.10 12.47
CA GLU A 101 14.53 -0.05 13.43
C GLU A 101 13.04 -0.10 13.75
N ASN A 102 12.20 -0.44 12.77
CA ASN A 102 10.76 -0.63 12.93
C ASN A 102 10.39 -2.03 13.48
N GLY A 103 11.39 -2.84 13.85
CA GLY A 103 11.20 -4.14 14.49
C GLY A 103 11.01 -5.32 13.52
N PHE A 104 11.18 -5.13 12.22
CA PHE A 104 11.14 -6.21 11.23
C PHE A 104 12.56 -6.76 11.00
N ASN A 105 12.91 -7.79 11.74
CA ASN A 105 14.20 -8.48 11.63
C ASN A 105 14.04 -9.95 12.06
N PRO A 106 15.04 -10.82 11.81
CA PRO A 106 14.93 -12.25 12.12
C PRO A 106 14.70 -12.57 13.59
N ILE A 107 15.05 -11.68 14.51
CA ILE A 107 14.87 -11.90 15.96
C ILE A 107 13.43 -11.58 16.37
N SER A 108 12.94 -10.38 16.08
CA SER A 108 11.61 -9.91 16.51
C SER A 108 10.48 -10.46 15.65
N ALA A 109 10.65 -10.50 14.33
CA ALA A 109 9.66 -11.05 13.41
C ALA A 109 9.83 -12.56 13.18
N GLN A 110 10.88 -13.19 13.73
CA GLN A 110 11.19 -14.62 13.58
C GLN A 110 11.17 -15.08 12.11
N CYS A 111 11.57 -14.19 11.20
CA CYS A 111 11.51 -14.41 9.78
C CYS A 111 12.59 -13.59 9.07
N GLN A 112 13.19 -14.13 8.02
CA GLN A 112 14.17 -13.41 7.22
C GLN A 112 13.49 -12.27 6.45
N VAL A 113 14.24 -11.19 6.23
CA VAL A 113 13.81 -10.04 5.45
C VAL A 113 14.64 -9.99 4.17
N ILE A 114 13.96 -9.94 3.03
CA ILE A 114 14.59 -9.86 1.71
C ILE A 114 13.98 -8.67 0.97
N ILE A 115 14.80 -7.72 0.53
CA ILE A 115 14.34 -6.64 -0.33
C ILE A 115 14.15 -7.19 -1.75
N GLY A 116 12.91 -7.10 -2.23
CA GLY A 116 12.44 -7.85 -3.40
C GLY A 116 13.11 -7.51 -4.71
N ASP A 117 13.60 -6.28 -4.88
CA ASP A 117 14.17 -5.72 -6.11
C ASP A 117 15.69 -5.42 -6.00
N GLY A 118 16.37 -6.08 -5.06
CA GLY A 118 17.83 -6.04 -4.92
C GLY A 118 18.37 -4.72 -4.38
N LEU A 119 19.70 -4.54 -4.52
CA LEU A 119 20.44 -3.46 -3.85
C LEU A 119 19.96 -2.05 -4.23
N LYS A 120 19.69 -1.82 -5.51
CA LYS A 120 19.34 -0.50 -6.07
C LYS A 120 17.95 -0.46 -6.72
N GLY A 121 17.10 -1.45 -6.47
CA GLY A 121 15.78 -1.51 -7.10
C GLY A 121 15.78 -1.90 -8.58
N THR A 122 16.88 -2.48 -9.05
CA THR A 122 17.10 -2.83 -10.47
C THR A 122 16.99 -4.32 -10.75
N ASP A 123 16.75 -5.13 -9.71
CA ASP A 123 16.61 -6.58 -9.84
C ASP A 123 15.11 -6.93 -9.93
N TYR A 124 14.64 -7.18 -11.14
CA TYR A 124 13.23 -7.45 -11.41
C TYR A 124 13.03 -8.45 -12.56
N ARG A 125 11.84 -9.02 -12.60
CA ARG A 125 11.34 -9.75 -13.76
C ARG A 125 10.21 -8.96 -14.41
N GLU A 126 10.24 -8.88 -15.73
CA GLU A 126 9.10 -8.44 -16.53
C GLU A 126 8.11 -9.59 -16.64
N ILE A 127 6.87 -9.35 -16.22
CA ILE A 127 5.80 -10.33 -16.28
C ILE A 127 4.89 -9.96 -17.45
N PRO A 128 4.91 -10.69 -18.56
CA PRO A 128 4.04 -10.40 -19.70
C PRO A 128 2.56 -10.42 -19.28
N LEU A 129 1.90 -9.29 -19.47
CA LEU A 129 0.49 -9.11 -19.14
C LEU A 129 -0.21 -8.53 -20.37
N ASN A 130 -1.40 -9.02 -20.69
CA ASN A 130 -2.25 -8.39 -21.70
C ASN A 130 -2.99 -7.19 -21.06
N GLY A 131 -2.21 -6.29 -20.44
CA GLY A 131 -2.69 -5.09 -19.78
C GLY A 131 -2.98 -3.96 -20.77
N GLU A 132 -3.87 -3.09 -20.38
CA GLU A 132 -4.23 -1.89 -21.16
C GLU A 132 -3.19 -0.77 -20.99
N TYR A 133 -2.57 -0.72 -19.78
CA TYR A 133 -1.64 0.35 -19.39
C TYR A 133 -0.22 -0.13 -19.15
N CYS A 134 -0.03 -1.37 -18.71
CA CYS A 134 1.25 -1.96 -18.35
C CYS A 134 1.40 -3.35 -19.01
N PRO A 135 1.99 -3.45 -20.21
CA PRO A 135 2.10 -4.72 -20.93
C PRO A 135 3.11 -5.71 -20.31
N ALA A 136 4.06 -5.22 -19.54
CA ALA A 136 5.11 -6.04 -18.90
C ALA A 136 5.54 -5.46 -17.54
N PRO A 137 4.67 -5.54 -16.50
CA PRO A 137 5.00 -5.07 -15.15
C PRO A 137 6.33 -5.60 -14.63
N LYS A 138 7.13 -4.72 -14.02
CA LYS A 138 8.47 -5.00 -13.50
C LYS A 138 8.40 -5.34 -12.02
N ILE A 139 8.27 -6.61 -11.71
CA ILE A 139 8.11 -7.14 -10.34
C ILE A 139 9.47 -7.51 -9.76
N GLY A 140 9.74 -7.11 -8.51
CA GLY A 140 10.98 -7.46 -7.81
C GLY A 140 11.23 -8.97 -7.82
N THR A 141 12.47 -9.39 -8.16
CA THR A 141 12.83 -10.79 -8.45
C THR A 141 12.50 -11.73 -7.31
N ALA A 142 12.76 -11.35 -6.05
CA ALA A 142 12.48 -12.25 -4.93
C ALA A 142 10.96 -12.54 -4.78
N ILE A 143 10.10 -11.60 -5.18
CA ILE A 143 8.64 -11.79 -5.18
C ILE A 143 8.21 -12.58 -6.43
N ALA A 144 8.80 -12.27 -7.57
CA ALA A 144 8.52 -12.97 -8.83
C ALA A 144 8.92 -14.45 -8.77
N ASP A 145 10.01 -14.78 -8.06
CA ASP A 145 10.52 -16.15 -7.89
C ASP A 145 9.85 -16.92 -6.74
N ALA A 146 9.10 -16.26 -5.85
CA ALA A 146 8.35 -16.93 -4.79
C ALA A 146 7.24 -17.82 -5.36
N ASP A 147 7.02 -18.97 -4.74
CA ASP A 147 5.95 -19.91 -5.13
C ASP A 147 4.57 -19.40 -4.70
N ILE A 148 4.51 -18.69 -3.58
CA ILE A 148 3.27 -18.21 -2.95
C ILE A 148 3.45 -16.75 -2.52
N VAL A 149 2.41 -15.94 -2.71
CA VAL A 149 2.37 -14.55 -2.26
C VAL A 149 1.31 -14.37 -1.19
N ILE A 150 1.73 -13.88 -0.02
CA ILE A 150 0.84 -13.48 1.08
C ILE A 150 0.94 -11.98 1.23
N SER A 151 -0.13 -11.22 1.06
CA SER A 151 -0.09 -9.78 1.33
C SER A 151 -0.66 -9.46 2.71
N MET A 152 0.13 -8.78 3.52
CA MET A 152 -0.28 -8.22 4.80
C MET A 152 -0.44 -6.71 4.63
N ASN A 153 -1.66 -6.22 4.73
CA ASN A 153 -2.03 -4.87 4.32
C ASN A 153 -2.44 -4.03 5.53
N HIS A 154 -1.77 -2.92 5.76
CA HIS A 154 -2.32 -1.84 6.56
C HIS A 154 -3.31 -1.07 5.69
N PHE A 155 -4.58 -1.05 6.09
CA PHE A 155 -5.63 -0.33 5.36
C PHE A 155 -5.74 1.10 5.88
N LYS A 156 -5.50 2.10 5.04
CA LYS A 156 -5.40 3.53 5.37
C LYS A 156 -5.70 4.42 4.17
N GLY A 157 -5.80 5.72 4.40
CA GLY A 157 -5.87 6.73 3.34
C GLY A 157 -4.62 6.77 2.46
N HIS A 158 -4.73 7.45 1.33
CA HIS A 158 -3.65 7.67 0.40
C HIS A 158 -3.93 8.85 -0.53
N GLU A 159 -3.01 9.79 -0.56
CA GLU A 159 -3.11 11.09 -1.22
C GLU A 159 -3.30 11.04 -2.75
N GLN A 160 -2.91 9.96 -3.42
CA GLN A 160 -3.04 9.82 -4.88
C GLN A 160 -3.99 8.70 -5.30
N ALA A 161 -4.16 7.66 -4.47
CA ALA A 161 -4.97 6.51 -4.80
C ALA A 161 -6.32 6.47 -4.04
N GLY A 162 -6.55 7.44 -3.15
CA GLY A 162 -7.69 7.49 -2.23
C GLY A 162 -7.46 6.64 -0.99
N PHE A 163 -7.15 5.37 -1.14
CA PHE A 163 -6.71 4.49 -0.05
C PHE A 163 -5.57 3.55 -0.45
N GLY A 164 -4.88 2.99 0.54
CA GLY A 164 -3.93 1.91 0.38
C GLY A 164 -4.43 0.65 1.08
N GLY A 165 -4.60 -0.43 0.31
CA GLY A 165 -5.03 -1.76 0.75
C GLY A 165 -4.22 -2.86 0.08
N ALA A 166 -4.86 -4.01 -0.24
CA ALA A 166 -4.24 -5.16 -0.87
C ALA A 166 -3.75 -4.85 -2.28
N LEU A 167 -4.57 -4.18 -3.10
CA LEU A 167 -4.17 -3.84 -4.47
C LEU A 167 -2.92 -2.97 -4.51
N LYS A 168 -2.86 -1.93 -3.67
CA LYS A 168 -1.70 -1.06 -3.60
C LYS A 168 -0.48 -1.76 -3.03
N ASN A 169 -0.64 -2.58 -1.99
CA ASN A 169 0.46 -3.34 -1.39
C ASN A 169 1.05 -4.35 -2.38
N LEU A 170 0.23 -4.98 -3.20
CA LEU A 170 0.68 -5.85 -4.29
C LEU A 170 1.25 -5.02 -5.46
N GLY A 171 0.45 -4.15 -6.06
CA GLY A 171 0.80 -3.48 -7.30
C GLY A 171 1.99 -2.52 -7.14
N MET A 172 1.85 -1.51 -6.26
CA MET A 172 2.94 -0.55 -6.01
C MET A 172 4.05 -1.17 -5.17
N GLY A 173 3.70 -1.94 -4.15
CA GLY A 173 4.65 -2.47 -3.18
C GLY A 173 5.59 -3.53 -3.75
N CYS A 174 5.13 -4.38 -4.68
CA CYS A 174 5.96 -5.41 -5.32
C CYS A 174 6.68 -4.92 -6.59
N ALA A 175 6.34 -3.73 -7.10
CA ALA A 175 7.02 -3.13 -8.23
C ALA A 175 8.47 -2.76 -7.87
N SER A 176 9.42 -3.06 -8.74
CA SER A 176 10.79 -2.55 -8.65
C SER A 176 10.82 -1.02 -8.76
N VAL A 177 11.97 -0.39 -8.51
CA VAL A 177 12.12 1.07 -8.74
C VAL A 177 11.72 1.44 -10.17
N GLY A 178 12.17 0.66 -11.18
CA GLY A 178 11.76 0.85 -12.58
C GLY A 178 10.26 0.62 -12.81
N GLY A 179 9.64 -0.30 -12.07
CA GLY A 179 8.19 -0.51 -12.12
C GLY A 179 7.42 0.62 -11.44
N LYS A 180 7.90 1.14 -10.31
CA LYS A 180 7.32 2.32 -9.67
C LYS A 180 7.40 3.56 -10.56
N LEU A 181 8.51 3.69 -11.30
CA LEU A 181 8.65 4.74 -12.30
C LEU A 181 7.59 4.61 -13.41
N GLU A 182 7.33 3.39 -13.92
CA GLU A 182 6.29 3.13 -14.90
C GLU A 182 4.88 3.41 -14.36
N LEU A 183 4.61 3.05 -13.10
CA LEU A 183 3.34 3.34 -12.43
C LEU A 183 3.07 4.86 -12.38
N HIS A 184 4.10 5.66 -12.14
CA HIS A 184 4.02 7.12 -12.06
C HIS A 184 4.33 7.83 -13.40
N TYR A 185 4.80 7.10 -14.43
CA TYR A 185 5.40 7.69 -15.66
C TYR A 185 4.46 8.53 -16.51
N ALA A 186 3.16 8.39 -16.37
CA ALA A 186 2.28 9.31 -17.05
C ALA A 186 2.26 10.68 -16.36
N SER A 187 2.82 10.80 -15.11
CA SER A 187 2.79 12.01 -14.31
C SER A 187 4.12 12.75 -14.30
N GLN A 188 4.28 13.63 -15.27
CA GLN A 188 5.26 14.68 -15.09
C GLN A 188 4.62 15.79 -14.25
N PRO A 189 5.04 15.96 -12.99
CA PRO A 189 4.55 17.03 -12.16
C PRO A 189 4.85 18.37 -12.85
N LYS A 190 3.96 19.32 -12.68
CA LYS A 190 4.13 20.71 -13.16
C LYS A 190 4.18 21.65 -11.98
N ILE A 191 4.83 22.77 -12.15
CA ILE A 191 4.75 23.86 -11.17
C ILE A 191 3.72 24.87 -11.66
N ASP A 192 2.70 25.07 -10.85
CA ASP A 192 1.82 26.21 -10.93
C ASP A 192 2.52 27.41 -10.27
N VAL A 193 3.02 28.30 -11.10
CA VAL A 193 3.83 29.44 -10.67
C VAL A 193 3.01 30.43 -9.85
N GLU A 194 1.69 30.53 -10.08
CA GLU A 194 0.81 31.44 -9.35
C GLU A 194 0.65 30.97 -7.90
N ASN A 195 0.42 29.69 -7.69
CA ASN A 195 0.24 29.10 -6.37
C ASN A 195 1.56 28.78 -5.66
N CYS A 196 2.67 28.65 -6.38
CA CYS A 196 3.97 28.35 -5.78
C CYS A 196 4.46 29.53 -4.92
N ILE A 197 4.66 29.32 -3.62
CA ILE A 197 5.20 30.33 -2.69
C ILE A 197 6.72 30.27 -2.52
N GLY A 198 7.42 29.35 -3.18
CA GLY A 198 8.88 29.20 -3.09
C GLY A 198 9.37 28.67 -1.75
N CYS A 199 8.58 27.87 -1.05
CA CYS A 199 8.93 27.31 0.27
C CYS A 199 10.11 26.34 0.27
N ASN A 200 10.58 25.92 -0.90
CA ASN A 200 11.75 25.05 -1.09
C ASN A 200 11.58 23.60 -0.59
N ILE A 201 10.38 23.17 -0.20
CA ILE A 201 10.13 21.82 0.30
C ILE A 201 10.34 20.79 -0.82
N CYS A 202 9.74 21.00 -1.98
CA CYS A 202 9.88 20.12 -3.14
C CYS A 202 11.34 19.99 -3.62
N VAL A 203 12.13 21.07 -3.53
CA VAL A 203 13.57 21.04 -3.88
C VAL A 203 14.36 20.16 -2.92
N LYS A 204 14.17 20.33 -1.61
CA LYS A 204 14.89 19.58 -0.58
C LYS A 204 14.60 18.08 -0.60
N HIS A 205 13.46 17.67 -1.13
CA HIS A 205 13.00 16.28 -1.11
C HIS A 205 13.01 15.63 -2.49
N CYS A 206 13.52 16.30 -3.51
CA CYS A 206 13.67 15.69 -4.83
C CYS A 206 14.86 14.72 -4.83
N ALA A 207 14.58 13.41 -4.92
CA ALA A 207 15.62 12.37 -4.94
C ALA A 207 16.50 12.38 -6.21
N HIS A 208 16.09 13.15 -7.22
CA HIS A 208 16.75 13.21 -8.53
C HIS A 208 17.34 14.58 -8.85
N ASP A 209 17.36 15.50 -7.88
CA ASP A 209 17.82 16.88 -8.06
C ASP A 209 17.18 17.58 -9.28
N ALA A 210 15.95 17.19 -9.58
CA ALA A 210 15.21 17.70 -10.73
C ALA A 210 14.44 18.99 -10.44
N VAL A 211 14.25 19.36 -9.18
CA VAL A 211 13.52 20.57 -8.78
C VAL A 211 14.50 21.59 -8.21
N HIS A 212 14.43 22.82 -8.68
CA HIS A 212 15.23 23.94 -8.19
C HIS A 212 14.38 25.20 -8.08
N LEU A 213 14.87 26.21 -7.38
CA LEU A 213 14.25 27.54 -7.38
C LEU A 213 14.85 28.38 -8.51
N ASN A 214 13.99 28.97 -9.33
CA ASN A 214 14.40 29.96 -10.35
C ASN A 214 14.73 31.33 -9.75
N THR A 215 15.11 32.28 -10.57
CA THR A 215 15.49 33.64 -10.16
C THR A 215 14.36 34.38 -9.45
N SER A 216 13.11 34.06 -9.73
CA SER A 216 11.93 34.61 -9.06
C SER A 216 11.57 33.87 -7.77
N ARG A 217 12.43 32.95 -7.30
CA ARG A 217 12.22 32.11 -6.13
C ARG A 217 10.98 31.19 -6.23
N LYS A 218 10.55 30.86 -7.45
CA LYS A 218 9.52 29.84 -7.69
C LYS A 218 10.18 28.51 -8.03
N ALA A 219 9.54 27.41 -7.68
CA ALA A 219 10.05 26.10 -8.07
C ALA A 219 10.00 25.93 -9.60
N GLU A 220 10.95 25.21 -10.14
CA GLU A 220 11.03 24.85 -11.56
C GLU A 220 11.56 23.42 -11.67
N ILE A 221 11.06 22.65 -12.64
CA ILE A 221 11.40 21.25 -12.83
C ILE A 221 12.28 21.07 -14.06
N ASP A 222 13.46 20.50 -13.86
CA ASP A 222 14.32 20.00 -14.93
C ASP A 222 13.81 18.64 -15.40
N TYR A 223 13.06 18.64 -16.50
CA TYR A 223 12.47 17.42 -17.06
C TYR A 223 13.50 16.43 -17.65
N THR A 224 14.76 16.82 -17.79
CA THR A 224 15.82 15.88 -18.17
C THR A 224 16.24 14.98 -17.01
N LYS A 225 15.97 15.40 -15.77
CA LYS A 225 16.23 14.66 -14.54
C LYS A 225 14.97 14.14 -13.87
N CYS A 226 13.82 14.76 -14.16
CA CYS A 226 12.57 14.40 -13.53
C CYS A 226 12.10 13.02 -13.99
N VAL A 227 11.87 12.14 -13.02
CA VAL A 227 11.38 10.76 -13.25
C VAL A 227 9.86 10.63 -13.02
N GLY A 228 9.16 11.73 -12.76
CA GLY A 228 7.70 11.71 -12.59
C GLY A 228 7.19 11.10 -11.29
N CYS A 229 8.03 10.96 -10.24
CA CYS A 229 7.65 10.26 -9.00
C CYS A 229 6.53 10.94 -8.18
N GLY A 230 6.13 12.18 -8.52
CA GLY A 230 5.07 12.91 -7.82
C GLY A 230 5.40 13.42 -6.42
N GLN A 231 6.61 13.20 -5.89
CA GLN A 231 7.01 13.61 -4.55
C GLN A 231 6.81 15.11 -4.29
N CYS A 232 7.13 15.95 -5.29
CA CYS A 232 6.96 17.40 -5.17
C CYS A 232 5.48 17.79 -5.05
N VAL A 233 4.57 17.06 -5.71
CA VAL A 233 3.12 17.29 -5.64
C VAL A 233 2.60 16.87 -4.28
N ALA A 234 2.94 15.66 -3.84
CA ALA A 234 2.51 15.13 -2.56
C ALA A 234 2.96 15.98 -1.35
N LEU A 235 4.11 16.67 -1.47
CA LEU A 235 4.66 17.55 -0.41
C LEU A 235 4.12 19.00 -0.47
N CYS A 236 3.46 19.38 -1.57
CA CYS A 236 3.04 20.75 -1.76
C CYS A 236 1.73 21.04 -1.02
N GLN A 237 1.80 21.89 -0.01
CA GLN A 237 0.63 22.33 0.77
C GLN A 237 -0.05 23.60 0.20
N HIS A 238 0.35 24.03 -1.00
CA HIS A 238 -0.06 25.30 -1.59
C HIS A 238 -0.50 25.16 -3.05
N ASP A 239 -0.75 23.95 -3.52
CA ASP A 239 -1.12 23.64 -4.92
C ASP A 239 -0.14 24.25 -5.97
N GLY A 240 1.07 24.59 -5.51
CA GLY A 240 2.13 25.10 -6.37
C GLY A 240 2.90 24.01 -7.12
N ALA A 241 2.73 22.75 -6.77
CA ALA A 241 3.16 21.60 -7.56
C ALA A 241 1.93 20.73 -7.82
N VAL A 242 1.61 20.50 -9.09
CA VAL A 242 0.41 19.79 -9.52
C VAL A 242 0.77 18.67 -10.49
N MET A 243 -0.11 17.68 -10.61
CA MET A 243 0.06 16.62 -11.60
C MET A 243 -0.22 17.14 -13.00
N GLY A 244 0.40 16.52 -14.01
CA GLY A 244 0.07 16.80 -15.42
C GLY A 244 -1.37 16.36 -15.74
N ALA A 245 -2.00 17.02 -16.72
CA ALA A 245 -3.41 16.81 -17.06
C ALA A 245 -3.78 15.38 -17.56
N GLU A 246 -2.79 14.54 -17.88
CA GLU A 246 -3.01 13.14 -18.30
C GLU A 246 -2.91 12.14 -17.16
N ASP A 247 -2.60 12.60 -15.95
CA ASP A 247 -2.31 11.77 -14.79
C ASP A 247 -3.35 11.95 -13.72
N THR A 248 -4.44 11.25 -13.92
CA THR A 248 -5.51 11.16 -12.95
C THR A 248 -5.19 10.06 -11.94
N SER A 249 -5.73 10.20 -10.74
CA SER A 249 -5.79 9.14 -9.72
C SER A 249 -6.29 7.81 -10.33
N GLU A 250 -7.26 7.89 -11.25
CA GLU A 250 -7.80 6.72 -11.95
C GLU A 250 -6.73 5.97 -12.72
N ARG A 251 -5.92 6.65 -13.53
CA ARG A 251 -4.86 6.00 -14.34
C ARG A 251 -3.80 5.34 -13.46
N LEU A 252 -3.41 5.99 -12.35
CA LEU A 252 -2.54 5.37 -11.36
C LEU A 252 -3.18 4.11 -10.79
N ASN A 253 -4.45 4.18 -10.42
CA ASN A 253 -5.20 3.06 -9.87
C ASN A 253 -5.38 1.91 -10.88
N TYR A 254 -5.57 2.20 -12.17
CA TYR A 254 -5.59 1.18 -13.24
C TYR A 254 -4.24 0.45 -13.33
N LYS A 255 -3.14 1.18 -13.36
CA LYS A 255 -1.80 0.60 -13.39
C LYS A 255 -1.48 -0.21 -12.13
N ILE A 256 -1.88 0.27 -10.95
CA ILE A 256 -1.76 -0.48 -9.68
C ILE A 256 -2.50 -1.83 -9.77
N ALA A 257 -3.71 -1.85 -10.35
CA ALA A 257 -4.47 -3.08 -10.52
C ALA A 257 -3.80 -4.06 -11.48
N GLU A 258 -3.24 -3.59 -12.60
CA GLU A 258 -2.50 -4.43 -13.56
C GLU A 258 -1.21 -4.99 -12.96
N TYR A 259 -0.46 -4.17 -12.22
CA TYR A 259 0.70 -4.64 -11.47
C TYR A 259 0.32 -5.67 -10.39
N ALA A 260 -0.78 -5.45 -9.67
CA ALA A 260 -1.27 -6.41 -8.68
C ALA A 260 -1.64 -7.75 -9.34
N LEU A 261 -2.29 -7.72 -10.51
CA LEU A 261 -2.57 -8.92 -11.28
C LEU A 261 -1.28 -9.65 -11.68
N ALA A 262 -0.27 -8.93 -12.18
CA ALA A 262 1.01 -9.52 -12.57
C ALA A 262 1.73 -10.21 -11.40
N VAL A 263 1.61 -9.70 -10.18
CA VAL A 263 2.20 -10.31 -8.98
C VAL A 263 1.58 -11.67 -8.65
N VAL A 264 0.26 -11.79 -8.80
CA VAL A 264 -0.47 -13.00 -8.37
C VAL A 264 -0.86 -13.94 -9.51
N MET A 265 -0.69 -13.50 -10.76
CA MET A 265 -1.07 -14.27 -11.94
C MET A 265 -0.34 -15.62 -11.99
N GLY A 266 -1.14 -16.72 -11.99
CA GLY A 266 -0.62 -18.08 -12.00
C GLY A 266 0.03 -18.56 -10.71
N LYS A 267 -0.07 -17.79 -9.61
CA LYS A 267 0.47 -18.14 -8.29
C LYS A 267 -0.63 -18.29 -7.25
N PRO A 268 -0.54 -19.26 -6.34
CA PRO A 268 -1.31 -19.26 -5.11
C PRO A 268 -1.04 -18.00 -4.30
N HIS A 269 -2.10 -17.36 -3.84
CA HIS A 269 -1.98 -16.11 -3.07
C HIS A 269 -3.07 -16.01 -2.00
N PHE A 270 -2.82 -15.17 -1.00
CA PHE A 270 -3.75 -14.93 0.08
C PHE A 270 -3.52 -13.53 0.69
N HIS A 271 -4.59 -12.90 1.17
CA HIS A 271 -4.55 -11.50 1.58
C HIS A 271 -5.19 -11.31 2.95
N ILE A 272 -4.55 -10.48 3.78
CA ILE A 272 -5.05 -10.07 5.08
C ILE A 272 -4.90 -8.56 5.22
N SER A 273 -5.96 -7.87 5.62
CA SER A 273 -6.00 -6.42 5.83
C SER A 273 -6.35 -6.08 7.27
N PHE A 274 -5.66 -5.09 7.80
CA PHE A 274 -5.84 -4.58 9.15
C PHE A 274 -6.41 -3.17 9.06
N ILE A 275 -7.65 -3.00 9.53
CA ILE A 275 -8.31 -1.69 9.63
C ILE A 275 -8.05 -1.19 11.06
N MET A 276 -6.82 -0.73 11.28
CA MET A 276 -6.32 -0.22 12.55
C MET A 276 -5.39 0.96 12.29
N ASN A 277 -5.41 1.98 13.15
CA ASN A 277 -4.63 3.21 12.96
C ASN A 277 -4.81 3.78 11.53
N VAL A 278 -6.05 3.87 11.07
CA VAL A 278 -6.36 4.31 9.71
C VAL A 278 -5.95 5.77 9.55
N SER A 279 -4.68 5.98 9.22
CA SER A 279 -4.12 7.31 8.97
C SER A 279 -4.66 7.89 7.66
N PRO A 280 -4.76 9.23 7.52
CA PRO A 280 -5.18 9.86 6.28
C PRO A 280 -4.17 9.65 5.13
N GLU A 281 -2.87 9.54 5.44
CA GLU A 281 -1.80 9.38 4.46
C GLU A 281 -1.17 7.98 4.50
N CYS A 282 -0.29 7.74 3.52
CA CYS A 282 0.42 6.49 3.35
C CYS A 282 1.52 6.29 4.41
N ASP A 283 1.79 5.03 4.80
CA ASP A 283 2.96 4.64 5.63
C ASP A 283 4.32 4.93 4.98
N CYS A 284 4.30 5.39 3.74
CA CYS A 284 5.51 5.80 3.02
C CYS A 284 6.03 7.18 3.44
N TRP A 285 5.26 7.95 4.18
CA TRP A 285 5.70 9.19 4.81
C TRP A 285 6.45 8.92 6.12
N ASN A 286 7.32 9.83 6.49
CA ASN A 286 8.05 9.80 7.76
C ASN A 286 7.22 10.31 8.97
N HIS A 287 5.94 10.45 8.79
CA HIS A 287 4.97 10.88 9.80
C HIS A 287 3.61 10.22 9.53
N ASN A 288 2.75 10.26 10.50
CA ASN A 288 1.34 9.91 10.38
C ASN A 288 0.52 10.92 11.18
N ASP A 289 -0.66 11.26 10.71
CA ASP A 289 -1.65 12.01 11.48
C ASP A 289 -2.52 11.05 12.32
N ALA A 290 -3.38 11.61 13.14
CA ALA A 290 -4.36 10.85 13.92
C ALA A 290 -5.27 10.02 13.00
N ALA A 291 -5.70 8.85 13.50
CA ALA A 291 -6.60 8.00 12.76
C ALA A 291 -7.94 8.69 12.44
N ILE A 292 -8.48 8.44 11.27
CA ILE A 292 -9.74 9.04 10.79
C ILE A 292 -10.99 8.30 11.29
N VAL A 293 -10.85 7.02 11.63
CA VAL A 293 -11.92 6.17 12.17
C VAL A 293 -11.36 5.32 13.32
N PRO A 294 -12.21 4.79 14.21
CA PRO A 294 -11.78 3.79 15.21
C PRO A 294 -11.17 2.57 14.53
N ASP A 295 -10.35 1.84 15.27
CA ASP A 295 -9.89 0.52 14.86
C ASP A 295 -11.08 -0.43 14.69
N LEU A 296 -11.25 -1.02 13.50
CA LEU A 296 -12.43 -1.82 13.16
C LEU A 296 -12.19 -3.33 13.25
N GLY A 297 -11.00 -3.79 12.84
CA GLY A 297 -10.70 -5.21 12.88
C GLY A 297 -9.73 -5.71 11.84
N ILE A 298 -9.77 -7.02 11.62
CA ILE A 298 -8.91 -7.73 10.68
C ILE A 298 -9.80 -8.48 9.70
N LEU A 299 -9.50 -8.37 8.40
CA LEU A 299 -10.19 -9.06 7.33
C LEU A 299 -9.22 -9.96 6.56
N ALA A 300 -9.71 -11.08 6.02
CA ALA A 300 -8.92 -11.98 5.19
C ALA A 300 -9.74 -12.56 4.03
N SER A 301 -9.11 -12.70 2.87
CA SER A 301 -9.72 -13.28 1.67
C SER A 301 -8.65 -13.81 0.72
N ALA A 302 -9.02 -14.76 -0.14
CA ALA A 302 -8.24 -15.14 -1.32
C ALA A 302 -8.42 -14.12 -2.48
N ASP A 303 -9.44 -13.26 -2.42
CA ASP A 303 -9.73 -12.24 -3.44
C ASP A 303 -9.32 -10.86 -2.92
N PRO A 304 -8.27 -10.20 -3.50
CA PRO A 304 -7.78 -8.91 -3.03
C PRO A 304 -8.74 -7.75 -3.35
N VAL A 305 -9.56 -7.88 -4.40
CA VAL A 305 -10.53 -6.84 -4.81
C VAL A 305 -11.69 -6.82 -3.83
N ALA A 306 -12.24 -8.00 -3.53
CA ALA A 306 -13.31 -8.17 -2.53
C ALA A 306 -12.84 -7.70 -1.14
N LEU A 307 -11.59 -8.00 -0.79
CA LEU A 307 -11.00 -7.60 0.49
C LEU A 307 -10.92 -6.08 0.61
N ASP A 308 -10.36 -5.40 -0.39
CA ASP A 308 -10.25 -3.94 -0.39
C ASP A 308 -11.62 -3.26 -0.40
N LYS A 309 -12.58 -3.80 -1.20
CA LYS A 309 -13.96 -3.29 -1.20
C LYS A 309 -14.63 -3.42 0.16
N ALA A 310 -14.48 -4.56 0.83
CA ALA A 310 -15.03 -4.78 2.17
C ALA A 310 -14.40 -3.84 3.21
N CYS A 311 -13.08 -3.64 3.15
CA CYS A 311 -12.37 -2.70 4.03
C CYS A 311 -12.87 -1.25 3.81
N ALA A 312 -12.98 -0.82 2.55
CA ALA A 312 -13.46 0.52 2.22
C ALA A 312 -14.89 0.74 2.72
N ASP A 313 -15.79 -0.22 2.48
CA ASP A 313 -17.18 -0.14 2.97
C ASP A 313 -17.25 -0.03 4.49
N MET A 314 -16.43 -0.77 5.22
CA MET A 314 -16.38 -0.70 6.68
C MET A 314 -15.88 0.67 7.17
N VAL A 315 -14.87 1.25 6.55
CA VAL A 315 -14.39 2.61 6.89
C VAL A 315 -15.43 3.66 6.56
N ILE A 316 -16.12 3.55 5.42
CA ILE A 316 -17.19 4.46 5.02
C ILE A 316 -18.34 4.42 6.05
N GLN A 317 -18.71 3.25 6.57
CA GLN A 317 -19.77 3.09 7.55
C GLN A 317 -19.36 3.43 8.99
N ALA A 318 -18.07 3.53 9.28
CA ALA A 318 -17.60 3.88 10.63
C ALA A 318 -17.83 5.37 10.94
N PRO A 319 -18.03 5.75 12.22
CA PRO A 319 -17.96 7.15 12.62
C PRO A 319 -16.55 7.69 12.46
N ILE A 320 -16.40 9.01 12.29
CA ILE A 320 -15.08 9.65 12.27
C ILE A 320 -14.50 9.77 13.69
N LEU A 321 -13.17 9.82 13.76
CA LEU A 321 -12.45 10.34 14.92
C LEU A 321 -12.06 11.79 14.64
N HIS A 322 -12.48 12.70 15.51
CA HIS A 322 -12.11 14.10 15.42
C HIS A 322 -10.66 14.31 15.87
N GLY A 323 -10.02 15.37 15.40
CA GLY A 323 -8.69 15.78 15.82
C GLY A 323 -7.57 15.44 14.82
N ASN A 324 -7.89 14.93 13.62
CA ASN A 324 -6.95 14.87 12.51
C ASN A 324 -7.09 16.11 11.60
N ASN A 325 -6.00 16.45 10.88
CA ASN A 325 -5.97 17.66 10.05
C ASN A 325 -6.82 17.54 8.78
N CYS A 326 -6.94 16.34 8.22
CA CYS A 326 -7.64 16.11 6.94
C CYS A 326 -9.16 16.26 7.06
N LEU A 327 -9.73 16.03 8.24
CA LEU A 327 -11.16 16.17 8.52
C LEU A 327 -11.46 17.33 9.49
N ALA A 328 -10.53 18.28 9.60
CA ALA A 328 -10.65 19.41 10.53
C ALA A 328 -11.87 20.31 10.27
N THR A 329 -12.42 20.28 9.06
CA THR A 329 -13.64 21.03 8.70
C THR A 329 -14.94 20.33 9.11
N ALA A 330 -14.88 19.07 9.55
CA ALA A 330 -16.04 18.37 10.07
C ALA A 330 -16.42 18.95 11.44
N HIS A 331 -17.72 19.25 11.63
CA HIS A 331 -18.20 19.76 12.92
C HIS A 331 -18.10 18.68 14.02
N GLU A 332 -17.87 19.10 15.26
CA GLU A 332 -17.68 18.19 16.42
C GLU A 332 -18.81 17.17 16.61
N HIS A 333 -19.99 17.44 16.08
CA HIS A 333 -21.15 16.55 16.18
C HIS A 333 -21.39 15.68 14.94
N ASP A 334 -20.60 15.84 13.88
CA ASP A 334 -20.73 15.03 12.67
C ASP A 334 -20.07 13.68 12.88
N ASP A 335 -20.82 12.59 12.71
CA ASP A 335 -20.23 11.23 12.74
C ASP A 335 -19.81 10.74 11.36
N LEU A 336 -20.29 11.39 10.30
CA LEU A 336 -20.05 11.10 8.88
C LEU A 336 -20.18 9.60 8.53
N CYS A 337 -21.03 8.85 9.25
CA CYS A 337 -21.36 7.48 8.91
C CYS A 337 -22.00 7.43 7.51
N GLY A 338 -21.48 6.53 6.66
CA GLY A 338 -21.94 6.41 5.27
C GLY A 338 -21.35 7.42 4.29
N CYS A 339 -20.57 8.41 4.75
CA CYS A 339 -19.85 9.32 3.87
C CYS A 339 -18.53 8.71 3.39
N ASP A 340 -18.16 8.98 2.14
CA ASP A 340 -16.86 8.58 1.57
C ASP A 340 -15.73 9.44 2.15
N LYS A 341 -15.13 8.95 3.23
CA LYS A 341 -14.05 9.63 3.94
C LYS A 341 -12.78 9.75 3.12
N PHE A 342 -12.54 8.81 2.20
CA PHE A 342 -11.36 8.85 1.32
C PHE A 342 -11.46 10.01 0.34
N HIS A 343 -12.64 10.21 -0.25
CA HIS A 343 -12.88 11.35 -1.12
C HIS A 343 -12.94 12.69 -0.36
N LEU A 344 -13.44 12.68 0.88
CA LEU A 344 -13.41 13.90 1.73
C LEU A 344 -11.98 14.33 2.06
N MET A 345 -11.08 13.37 2.32
CA MET A 345 -9.66 13.67 2.60
C MET A 345 -8.87 14.04 1.35
N HIS A 346 -9.13 13.35 0.25
CA HIS A 346 -8.40 13.43 -1.00
C HIS A 346 -9.38 13.57 -2.17
N PRO A 347 -9.98 14.75 -2.35
CA PRO A 347 -11.09 14.97 -3.29
C PRO A 347 -10.72 14.73 -4.76
N ASP A 348 -9.44 14.84 -5.11
CA ASP A 348 -8.94 14.61 -6.47
C ASP A 348 -8.66 13.14 -6.78
N THR A 349 -9.10 12.20 -5.91
CA THR A 349 -8.85 10.76 -6.06
C THR A 349 -10.12 9.99 -6.43
N ASP A 350 -9.96 8.95 -7.26
CA ASP A 350 -11.00 7.92 -7.50
C ASP A 350 -10.46 6.53 -7.15
N TRP A 351 -10.62 6.14 -5.89
CA TRP A 351 -10.21 4.83 -5.42
C TRP A 351 -11.05 3.69 -6.03
N LEU A 352 -12.31 3.97 -6.38
CA LEU A 352 -13.23 2.98 -6.94
C LEU A 352 -12.84 2.59 -8.37
N ALA A 353 -12.20 3.50 -9.11
CA ALA A 353 -11.68 3.22 -10.46
C ALA A 353 -10.72 2.03 -10.47
N GLY A 354 -9.82 1.94 -9.48
CA GLY A 354 -8.88 0.82 -9.34
C GLY A 354 -9.59 -0.52 -9.12
N LEU A 355 -10.60 -0.55 -8.25
CA LEU A 355 -11.37 -1.79 -7.99
C LEU A 355 -12.18 -2.22 -9.23
N ARG A 356 -12.80 -1.28 -9.94
CA ARG A 356 -13.54 -1.57 -11.19
C ARG A 356 -12.61 -2.13 -12.26
N HIS A 357 -11.41 -1.54 -12.40
CA HIS A 357 -10.44 -2.03 -13.37
C HIS A 357 -9.90 -3.41 -12.98
N ALA A 358 -9.61 -3.63 -11.71
CA ALA A 358 -9.19 -4.93 -11.18
C ALA A 358 -10.23 -6.04 -11.45
N GLU A 359 -11.53 -5.73 -11.27
CA GLU A 359 -12.61 -6.65 -11.62
C GLU A 359 -12.69 -6.87 -13.15
N LYS A 360 -12.55 -5.80 -13.96
CA LYS A 360 -12.54 -5.85 -15.43
C LYS A 360 -11.45 -6.77 -15.96
N ILE A 361 -10.24 -6.72 -15.41
CA ILE A 361 -9.09 -7.52 -15.84
C ILE A 361 -9.03 -8.92 -15.21
N GLY A 362 -10.02 -9.29 -14.38
CA GLY A 362 -10.16 -10.61 -13.80
C GLY A 362 -9.28 -10.91 -12.59
N LEU A 363 -8.76 -9.87 -11.89
CA LEU A 363 -7.99 -10.04 -10.66
C LEU A 363 -8.89 -10.54 -9.50
N GLY A 364 -10.15 -10.14 -9.45
CA GLY A 364 -11.11 -10.51 -8.43
C GLY A 364 -12.48 -9.92 -8.69
N THR A 365 -13.33 -9.79 -7.65
CA THR A 365 -14.66 -9.20 -7.75
C THR A 365 -14.96 -8.24 -6.61
N MET A 366 -15.69 -7.15 -6.90
CA MET A 366 -16.18 -6.24 -5.87
C MET A 366 -17.38 -6.81 -5.09
N LYS A 367 -17.97 -7.92 -5.57
CA LYS A 367 -19.12 -8.57 -4.89
C LYS A 367 -18.60 -9.51 -3.82
N TYR A 368 -18.95 -9.26 -2.57
CA TYR A 368 -18.48 -10.09 -1.47
C TYR A 368 -19.60 -10.50 -0.51
N GLU A 369 -19.31 -11.53 0.26
CA GLU A 369 -20.06 -11.95 1.44
C GLU A 369 -19.15 -11.79 2.66
N LEU A 370 -19.56 -10.96 3.62
CA LEU A 370 -18.81 -10.77 4.86
C LEU A 370 -19.15 -11.87 5.86
N VAL A 371 -18.17 -12.70 6.21
CA VAL A 371 -18.30 -13.80 7.17
C VAL A 371 -17.65 -13.42 8.49
N LYS A 372 -18.44 -13.12 9.51
CA LYS A 372 -17.92 -12.81 10.85
C LYS A 372 -17.48 -14.08 11.58
N ILE A 373 -16.30 -14.02 12.28
CA ILE A 373 -15.70 -15.11 13.05
C ILE A 373 -15.60 -14.75 14.52
#